data_46ab86bd6d3d64f57b97bc092f099673
#
_entry.id   46ab86bd6d3d64f57b97bc092f099673
#
_cell.length_a   1.000
_cell.length_b   1.000
_cell.length_c   1.000
_cell.angle_alpha   90.00
_cell.angle_beta   90.00
_cell.angle_gamma   90.00
#
_symmetry.space_group_name_H-M   'P 1'
#
loop_
_entity.id
_entity.type
_entity.pdbx_description
1 polymer ?
#
loop_
_entity_poly.entity_id
_entity_poly.type
_entity_poly.pdbx_seq_one_letter_code
_entity_poly.pdbx_strand_id
1 'polypeptide(L)'
;MSQDFRRSAPSRGLDQIPGSLGSVASIQLCVFTDLPDDAAQISKYASLNARIRTEGTRNLIEAARRSGSPKILAQSLAWQLPDGPDAQAVAELERSVLAEGGVVLRYGQFYGPGTYHEQQPPAEPRVHIDRAAERTVEALGEPTGVVVIID
;
A
#
# COMPACT_ATOMS: atom_id res chain seq x y z
N MET A 1 -22.05 -21.22 14.11
CA MET A 1 -22.85 -20.23 13.37
C MET A 1 -21.87 -19.39 12.53
N SER A 2 -21.70 -19.81 11.29
CA SER A 2 -20.87 -19.09 10.31
C SER A 2 -21.64 -17.90 9.79
N GLN A 3 -21.14 -16.70 9.93
CA GLN A 3 -21.65 -15.55 9.21
C GLN A 3 -20.72 -15.24 8.03
N ASP A 4 -21.24 -15.55 6.87
CA ASP A 4 -20.72 -15.22 5.55
C ASP A 4 -20.60 -13.68 5.40
N PHE A 5 -19.39 -13.17 5.45
CA PHE A 5 -19.12 -11.76 5.15
C PHE A 5 -18.71 -11.59 3.69
N ARG A 6 -19.59 -12.01 2.77
CA ARG A 6 -19.51 -11.60 1.37
C ARG A 6 -20.39 -10.38 1.15
N ARG A 7 -19.88 -9.20 1.42
CA ARG A 7 -20.41 -7.98 0.82
C ARG A 7 -19.58 -7.65 -0.40
N SER A 8 -20.11 -8.07 -1.55
CA SER A 8 -19.69 -7.59 -2.85
C SER A 8 -19.92 -6.08 -2.91
N ALA A 9 -18.86 -5.31 -2.92
CA ALA A 9 -18.93 -3.93 -3.34
C ALA A 9 -19.34 -3.92 -4.84
N PRO A 10 -20.26 -3.05 -5.27
CA PRO A 10 -20.59 -2.95 -6.68
C PRO A 10 -19.36 -2.47 -7.43
N SER A 11 -18.89 -3.28 -8.36
CA SER A 11 -17.91 -2.88 -9.38
C SER A 11 -18.53 -1.75 -10.22
N ARG A 12 -18.31 -0.50 -9.83
CA ARG A 12 -18.55 0.62 -10.72
C ARG A 12 -17.48 0.55 -11.79
N GLY A 13 -17.97 0.42 -13.02
CA GLY A 13 -17.20 0.10 -14.18
C GLY A 13 -15.94 0.94 -14.36
N LEU A 14 -14.85 0.24 -14.58
CA LEU A 14 -13.59 0.77 -15.10
C LEU A 14 -13.72 1.20 -16.57
N ASP A 15 -14.94 1.22 -17.12
CA ASP A 15 -15.21 1.41 -18.55
C ASP A 15 -15.28 2.88 -18.98
N GLN A 16 -15.00 3.84 -18.09
CA GLN A 16 -15.06 5.26 -18.42
C GLN A 16 -13.79 6.04 -18.06
N ILE A 17 -12.63 5.52 -18.41
CA ILE A 17 -11.43 6.33 -18.44
C ILE A 17 -11.15 6.67 -19.92
N PRO A 18 -11.41 7.92 -20.38
CA PRO A 18 -11.11 8.29 -21.74
C PRO A 18 -9.59 8.49 -21.91
N GLY A 19 -9.00 7.73 -22.77
CA GLY A 19 -7.60 7.83 -23.11
C GLY A 19 -6.93 6.48 -23.00
N SER A 20 -6.33 6.02 -24.08
CA SER A 20 -5.60 4.77 -24.16
C SER A 20 -4.53 4.67 -23.07
N LEU A 21 -4.92 4.21 -21.90
CA LEU A 21 -4.00 3.62 -20.95
C LEU A 21 -3.54 2.30 -21.56
N GLY A 22 -2.49 2.36 -22.37
CA GLY A 22 -1.75 1.16 -22.71
C GLY A 22 -1.51 0.40 -21.40
N SER A 23 -1.91 -0.84 -21.33
CA SER A 23 -1.96 -1.77 -20.20
C SER A 23 -1.13 -1.34 -18.97
N VAL A 24 -1.66 -0.42 -18.17
CA VAL A 24 -1.09 -0.09 -16.87
C VAL A 24 -1.73 -1.02 -15.88
N ALA A 25 -1.16 -2.19 -15.69
CA ALA A 25 -1.42 -2.96 -14.50
C ALA A 25 -0.59 -2.33 -13.39
N SER A 26 -1.21 -1.54 -12.54
CA SER A 26 -0.58 -1.10 -11.29
C SER A 26 -0.80 -2.18 -10.26
N ILE A 27 0.28 -2.69 -9.68
CA ILE A 27 0.21 -3.58 -8.54
C ILE A 27 0.42 -2.73 -7.30
N GLN A 28 -0.64 -2.48 -6.56
CA GLN A 28 -0.52 -1.86 -5.25
C GLN A 28 -0.34 -2.95 -4.21
N LEU A 29 0.83 -2.96 -3.57
CA LEU A 29 1.09 -3.82 -2.43
C LEU A 29 0.49 -3.17 -1.19
N CYS A 30 -0.73 -3.55 -0.85
CA CYS A 30 -1.29 -3.28 0.47
C CYS A 30 -0.73 -4.27 1.47
N VAL A 31 -0.01 -3.76 2.45
CA VAL A 31 0.39 -4.56 3.61
C VAL A 31 -0.52 -4.16 4.75
N PHE A 32 -1.67 -4.81 4.85
CA PHE A 32 -2.30 -5.02 6.16
C PHE A 32 -3.50 -5.93 6.07
N THR A 33 -3.36 -6.96 6.79
CA THR A 33 -4.39 -7.76 7.42
C THR A 33 -4.65 -7.21 8.81
N ASP A 34 -5.79 -7.51 9.35
CA ASP A 34 -6.28 -7.12 10.67
C ASP A 34 -5.16 -6.99 11.71
N LEU A 35 -4.95 -5.77 12.20
CA LEU A 35 -4.10 -5.56 13.37
C LEU A 35 -4.82 -6.16 14.58
N PRO A 36 -4.15 -7.00 15.37
CA PRO A 36 -4.75 -7.48 16.60
C PRO A 36 -4.97 -6.32 17.57
N ASP A 37 -6.10 -6.34 18.28
CA ASP A 37 -6.44 -5.36 19.31
C ASP A 37 -5.47 -5.36 20.50
N ASP A 38 -4.68 -6.41 20.64
CA ASP A 38 -3.71 -6.60 21.71
C ASP A 38 -2.28 -6.28 21.25
N ALA A 39 -1.68 -5.26 21.86
CA ALA A 39 -0.30 -4.85 21.59
C ALA A 39 0.75 -5.97 21.76
N ALA A 40 0.49 -6.94 22.65
CA ALA A 40 1.36 -8.10 22.83
C ALA A 40 1.38 -9.03 21.60
N GLN A 41 0.35 -9.00 20.79
CA GLN A 41 0.28 -9.78 19.57
C GLN A 41 0.95 -9.08 18.38
N ILE A 42 1.12 -7.76 18.42
CA ILE A 42 1.76 -7.00 17.35
C ILE A 42 3.17 -7.52 17.07
N SER A 43 3.95 -7.80 18.10
CA SER A 43 5.31 -8.36 17.95
C SER A 43 5.33 -9.73 17.28
N LYS A 44 4.29 -10.55 17.50
CA LYS A 44 4.14 -11.87 16.88
C LYS A 44 3.89 -11.75 15.36
N TYR A 45 3.21 -10.69 14.94
CA TYR A 45 2.93 -10.42 13.53
C TYR A 45 4.04 -9.64 12.83
N ALA A 46 4.98 -9.03 13.56
CA ALA A 46 6.07 -8.26 12.97
C ALA A 46 6.91 -9.07 11.98
N SER A 47 7.28 -10.29 12.34
CA SER A 47 8.05 -11.17 11.45
C SER A 47 7.27 -11.59 10.21
N LEU A 48 5.96 -11.82 10.34
CA LEU A 48 5.10 -12.15 9.21
C LEU A 48 4.95 -10.94 8.28
N ASN A 49 4.75 -9.75 8.85
CA ASN A 49 4.67 -8.51 8.08
C ASN A 49 6.00 -8.22 7.35
N ALA A 50 7.12 -8.43 8.00
CA ALA A 50 8.44 -8.29 7.37
C ALA A 50 8.60 -9.24 6.16
N ARG A 51 8.18 -10.49 6.31
CA ARG A 51 8.19 -11.47 5.20
C ARG A 51 7.25 -11.08 4.06
N ILE A 52 6.06 -10.61 4.36
CA ILE A 52 5.12 -10.14 3.33
C ILE A 52 5.74 -8.96 2.56
N ARG A 53 6.38 -8.04 3.24
CA ARG A 53 7.04 -6.90 2.59
C ARG A 53 8.23 -7.30 1.74
N THR A 54 9.02 -8.26 2.15
CA THR A 54 10.23 -8.69 1.42
C THR A 54 9.93 -9.76 0.37
N GLU A 55 9.43 -10.92 0.79
CA GLU A 55 9.14 -12.04 -0.11
C GLU A 55 7.96 -11.74 -1.03
N GLY A 56 6.89 -11.13 -0.48
CA GLY A 56 5.72 -10.73 -1.25
C GLY A 56 6.05 -9.72 -2.34
N THR A 57 6.83 -8.69 -2.02
CA THR A 57 7.30 -7.71 -3.00
C THR A 57 8.14 -8.36 -4.09
N ARG A 58 9.06 -9.24 -3.72
CA ARG A 58 9.89 -9.97 -4.69
C ARG A 58 9.05 -10.82 -5.64
N ASN A 59 8.08 -11.55 -5.10
CA ASN A 59 7.18 -12.39 -5.90
C ASN A 59 6.32 -11.55 -6.86
N LEU A 60 5.81 -10.40 -6.40
CA LEU A 60 5.04 -9.49 -7.24
C LEU A 60 5.88 -8.86 -8.33
N ILE A 61 7.10 -8.43 -8.03
CA ILE A 61 8.04 -7.90 -9.04
C ILE A 61 8.33 -8.97 -10.10
N GLU A 62 8.58 -10.20 -9.69
CA GLU A 62 8.83 -11.30 -10.63
C GLU A 62 7.61 -11.60 -11.51
N ALA A 63 6.41 -11.58 -10.93
CA ALA A 63 5.16 -11.73 -11.67
C ALA A 63 4.94 -10.56 -12.65
N ALA A 64 5.22 -9.33 -12.23
CA ALA A 64 5.13 -8.14 -13.07
C ALA A 64 6.08 -8.23 -14.28
N ARG A 65 7.32 -8.63 -14.07
CA ARG A 65 8.30 -8.85 -15.16
C ARG A 65 7.78 -9.85 -16.19
N ARG A 66 7.16 -10.94 -15.74
CA ARG A 66 6.56 -11.95 -16.64
C ARG A 66 5.33 -11.45 -17.37
N SER A 67 4.65 -10.43 -16.86
CA SER A 67 3.43 -9.84 -17.42
C SER A 67 3.68 -8.59 -18.27
N GLY A 68 4.91 -8.35 -18.70
CA GLY A 68 5.25 -7.20 -19.55
C GLY A 68 5.71 -5.96 -18.77
N SER A 69 6.14 -6.15 -17.52
CA SER A 69 6.70 -5.10 -16.66
C SER A 69 5.76 -3.89 -16.47
N PRO A 70 4.53 -4.10 -15.98
CA PRO A 70 3.64 -3.00 -15.66
C PRO A 70 4.26 -2.13 -14.57
N LYS A 71 3.84 -0.86 -14.51
CA LYS A 71 4.26 0.06 -13.47
C LYS A 71 3.84 -0.45 -12.09
N ILE A 72 4.78 -0.47 -11.15
CA ILE A 72 4.55 -0.90 -9.78
C ILE A 72 4.41 0.33 -8.90
N LEU A 73 3.31 0.40 -8.14
CA LEU A 73 3.12 1.34 -7.05
C LEU A 73 3.10 0.56 -5.74
N ALA A 74 3.91 0.94 -4.79
CA ALA A 74 3.97 0.26 -3.49
C ALA A 74 3.67 1.21 -2.34
N GLN A 75 2.81 0.77 -1.45
CA GLN A 75 2.52 1.47 -0.21
C GLN A 75 3.70 1.36 0.76
N SER A 76 4.08 2.49 1.33
CA SER A 76 5.07 2.61 2.40
C SER A 76 4.58 3.59 3.47
N LEU A 77 5.43 3.95 4.39
CA LEU A 77 5.11 4.73 5.58
C LEU A 77 5.76 6.11 5.52
N ALA A 78 5.01 7.16 5.88
CA ALA A 78 5.52 8.53 5.97
C ALA A 78 6.22 8.83 7.32
N TRP A 79 6.30 7.86 8.22
CA TRP A 79 7.00 7.99 9.50
C TRP A 79 8.15 6.99 9.60
N GLN A 80 9.09 7.29 10.49
CA GLN A 80 10.22 6.40 10.76
C GLN A 80 9.82 5.30 11.74
N LEU A 81 10.21 4.08 11.41
CA LEU A 81 10.14 2.95 12.33
C LEU A 81 11.40 2.92 13.19
N PRO A 82 11.31 2.43 14.44
CA PRO A 82 12.49 2.07 15.22
C PRO A 82 13.39 1.09 14.47
N ASP A 83 14.70 1.17 14.69
CA ASP A 83 15.64 0.24 14.08
C ASP A 83 15.29 -1.21 14.41
N GLY A 84 15.19 -2.03 13.38
CA GLY A 84 14.81 -3.43 13.53
C GLY A 84 14.36 -4.09 12.22
N PRO A 85 13.85 -5.33 12.31
CA PRO A 85 13.44 -6.10 11.14
C PRO A 85 12.36 -5.41 10.30
N ASP A 86 11.42 -4.71 10.93
CA ASP A 86 10.35 -4.01 10.21
C ASP A 86 10.88 -2.82 9.41
N ALA A 87 11.78 -2.01 10.00
CA ALA A 87 12.42 -0.91 9.29
C ALA A 87 13.26 -1.41 8.11
N GLN A 88 13.98 -2.52 8.30
CA GLN A 88 14.76 -3.17 7.24
C GLN A 88 13.87 -3.68 6.11
N ALA A 89 12.73 -4.31 6.46
CA ALA A 89 11.77 -4.82 5.48
C ALA A 89 11.12 -3.70 4.66
N VAL A 90 10.78 -2.57 5.29
CA VAL A 90 10.28 -1.38 4.59
C VAL A 90 11.34 -0.83 3.64
N ALA A 91 12.57 -0.68 4.10
CA ALA A 91 13.68 -0.19 3.26
C ALA A 91 13.98 -1.13 2.08
N GLU A 92 13.88 -2.44 2.27
CA GLU A 92 14.06 -3.42 1.20
C GLU A 92 12.93 -3.35 0.17
N LEU A 93 11.66 -3.24 0.61
CA LEU A 93 10.51 -3.04 -0.26
C LEU A 93 10.70 -1.79 -1.14
N GLU A 94 10.99 -0.65 -0.52
CA GLU A 94 11.18 0.61 -1.24
C GLU A 94 12.31 0.52 -2.27
N ARG A 95 13.46 0.01 -1.87
CA ARG A 95 14.62 -0.16 -2.75
C ARG A 95 14.29 -1.07 -3.94
N SER A 96 13.60 -2.18 -3.69
CA SER A 96 13.23 -3.14 -4.73
C SER A 96 12.28 -2.54 -5.75
N VAL A 97 11.26 -1.80 -5.29
CA VAL A 97 10.29 -1.14 -6.16
C VAL A 97 10.93 -0.04 -7.00
N LEU A 98 11.79 0.78 -6.39
CA LEU A 98 12.52 1.85 -7.11
C LEU A 98 13.47 1.27 -8.16
N ALA A 99 14.14 0.16 -7.88
CA ALA A 99 15.00 -0.52 -8.83
C ALA A 99 14.26 -1.05 -10.07
N GLU A 100 12.97 -1.35 -9.93
CA GLU A 100 12.08 -1.75 -11.05
C GLU A 100 11.43 -0.56 -11.79
N GLY A 101 11.83 0.65 -11.48
CA GLY A 101 11.21 1.83 -12.08
C GLY A 101 9.82 2.17 -11.52
N GLY A 102 9.48 1.60 -10.38
CA GLY A 102 8.20 1.82 -9.71
C GLY A 102 8.15 3.11 -8.89
N VAL A 103 7.01 3.35 -8.26
CA VAL A 103 6.76 4.49 -7.37
C VAL A 103 6.46 3.99 -5.97
N VAL A 104 7.13 4.57 -4.99
CA VAL A 104 6.87 4.32 -3.57
C VAL A 104 5.97 5.41 -3.04
N LEU A 105 4.84 5.02 -2.46
CA LEU A 105 3.86 5.92 -1.88
C LEU A 105 3.97 5.86 -0.35
N ARG A 106 4.58 6.86 0.25
CA ARG A 106 4.69 6.97 1.70
C ARG A 106 3.48 7.69 2.25
N TYR A 107 2.55 6.93 2.81
CA TYR A 107 1.32 7.46 3.40
C TYR A 107 1.50 7.78 4.89
N GLY A 108 0.84 8.86 5.32
CA GLY A 108 0.50 9.05 6.73
C GLY A 108 -0.52 8.00 7.21
N GLN A 109 -0.82 8.02 8.50
CA GLN A 109 -1.84 7.14 9.07
C GLN A 109 -3.20 7.49 8.46
N PHE A 110 -3.89 6.47 7.94
CA PHE A 110 -5.19 6.67 7.33
C PHE A 110 -6.25 6.99 8.38
N TYR A 111 -7.10 7.97 8.08
CA TYR A 111 -8.28 8.25 8.87
C TYR A 111 -9.49 8.52 7.98
N GLY A 112 -10.70 8.47 8.56
CA GLY A 112 -11.97 8.61 7.86
C GLY A 112 -12.70 7.28 7.68
N PRO A 113 -13.81 7.28 6.94
CA PRO A 113 -14.71 6.13 6.87
C PRO A 113 -14.03 4.83 6.44
N GLY A 114 -14.24 3.75 7.22
CA GLY A 114 -13.68 2.43 6.91
C GLY A 114 -12.20 2.25 7.26
N THR A 115 -11.58 3.19 7.96
CA THR A 115 -10.21 3.08 8.46
C THR A 115 -10.18 2.74 9.95
N TYR A 116 -8.99 2.42 10.47
CA TYR A 116 -8.82 2.21 11.91
C TYR A 116 -9.16 3.47 12.75
N HIS A 117 -8.91 4.66 12.19
CA HIS A 117 -9.23 5.95 12.80
C HIS A 117 -10.47 6.58 12.16
N GLU A 118 -11.60 5.87 12.22
CA GLU A 118 -12.83 6.29 11.56
C GLU A 118 -13.42 7.58 12.11
N GLN A 119 -13.37 7.75 13.44
CA GLN A 119 -14.07 8.86 14.12
C GLN A 119 -13.17 10.00 14.53
N GLN A 120 -11.88 9.73 14.75
CA GLN A 120 -10.93 10.76 15.20
C GLN A 120 -9.62 10.61 14.42
N PRO A 121 -9.12 11.69 13.81
CA PRO A 121 -7.83 11.67 13.15
C PRO A 121 -6.71 11.33 14.14
N PRO A 122 -5.75 10.48 13.76
CA PRO A 122 -4.57 10.21 14.58
C PRO A 122 -3.62 11.42 14.60
N ALA A 123 -2.54 11.31 15.36
CA ALA A 123 -1.44 12.26 15.29
C ALA A 123 -0.77 12.23 13.89
N GLU A 124 -0.12 13.33 13.54
CA GLU A 124 0.65 13.41 12.29
C GLU A 124 1.88 12.48 12.32
N PRO A 125 2.34 11.99 11.15
CA PRO A 125 1.77 12.22 9.82
C PRO A 125 0.51 11.37 9.57
N ARG A 126 -0.51 12.00 9.02
CA ARG A 126 -1.81 11.36 8.72
C ARG A 126 -2.32 11.78 7.36
N VAL A 127 -3.31 11.09 6.83
CA VAL A 127 -4.00 11.44 5.60
C VAL A 127 -5.44 10.92 5.59
N HIS A 128 -6.39 11.75 5.15
CA HIS A 128 -7.76 11.30 4.94
C HIS A 128 -7.82 10.25 3.82
N ILE A 129 -8.63 9.21 4.00
CA ILE A 129 -8.67 8.07 3.07
C ILE A 129 -9.04 8.47 1.63
N ASP A 130 -9.97 9.41 1.45
CA ASP A 130 -10.35 9.89 0.12
C ASP A 130 -9.20 10.64 -0.56
N ARG A 131 -8.50 11.49 0.19
CA ARG A 131 -7.32 12.20 -0.31
C ARG A 131 -6.19 11.23 -0.65
N ALA A 132 -5.99 10.20 0.16
CA ALA A 132 -5.01 9.15 -0.14
C ALA A 132 -5.35 8.45 -1.46
N ALA A 133 -6.62 8.14 -1.70
CA ALA A 133 -7.07 7.53 -2.93
C ALA A 133 -6.83 8.44 -4.15
N GLU A 134 -7.20 9.72 -4.07
CA GLU A 134 -6.96 10.70 -5.14
C GLU A 134 -5.48 10.82 -5.48
N ARG A 135 -4.64 10.99 -4.47
CA ARG A 135 -3.18 11.10 -4.65
C ARG A 135 -2.55 9.83 -5.19
N THR A 136 -3.11 8.67 -4.88
CA THR A 136 -2.68 7.39 -5.45
C THR A 136 -2.95 7.34 -6.96
N VAL A 137 -4.12 7.80 -7.39
CA VAL A 137 -4.47 7.88 -8.82
C VAL A 137 -3.53 8.83 -9.56
N GLU A 138 -3.26 10.01 -9.00
CA GLU A 138 -2.30 10.96 -9.57
C GLU A 138 -0.90 10.34 -9.72
N ALA A 139 -0.48 9.55 -8.73
CA ALA A 139 0.83 8.90 -8.74
C ALA A 139 1.01 7.85 -9.86
N LEU A 140 -0.06 7.41 -10.52
CA LEU A 140 0.04 6.58 -11.72
C LEU A 140 0.81 7.29 -12.86
N GLY A 141 0.73 8.62 -12.92
CA GLY A 141 1.45 9.45 -13.90
C GLY A 141 2.88 9.82 -13.48
N GLU A 142 3.26 9.62 -12.23
CA GLU A 142 4.57 10.04 -11.73
C GLU A 142 5.72 9.19 -12.30
N PRO A 143 6.90 9.78 -12.52
CA PRO A 143 8.10 9.01 -12.83
C PRO A 143 8.50 8.13 -11.63
N THR A 144 9.51 7.27 -11.81
CA THR A 144 10.11 6.53 -10.70
C THR A 144 10.52 7.45 -9.57
N GLY A 145 10.13 7.12 -8.35
CA GLY A 145 10.47 7.95 -7.19
C GLY A 145 9.62 7.66 -5.96
N VAL A 146 9.77 8.52 -4.98
CA VAL A 146 9.03 8.46 -3.72
C VAL A 146 8.05 9.64 -3.66
N VAL A 147 6.79 9.35 -3.44
CA VAL A 147 5.73 10.34 -3.24
C VAL A 147 5.26 10.25 -1.79
N VAL A 148 5.30 11.36 -1.07
CA VAL A 148 4.77 11.47 0.30
C VAL A 148 3.33 11.95 0.23
N ILE A 149 2.42 11.22 0.88
CA ILE A 149 0.99 11.46 0.86
C ILE A 149 0.52 11.66 2.31
N ILE A 150 0.40 12.91 2.68
CA ILE A 150 -0.05 13.39 4.00
C ILE A 150 -0.99 14.59 3.82
N ASP A 151 -1.72 14.97 4.88
CA ASP A 151 -2.54 16.19 4.91
C ASP A 151 -1.71 17.46 4.92
#